data_76213cda809c2d64b8778b127526b971
#
_entry.id   76213cda809c2d64b8778b127526b971
#
_cell.length_a   1.000
_cell.length_b   1.000
_cell.length_c   1.000
_cell.angle_alpha   90.00
_cell.angle_beta   90.00
_cell.angle_gamma   90.00
#
_symmetry.space_group_name_H-M   'P 1'
#
loop_
_entity.id
_entity.type
_entity.pdbx_description
1 polymer ?
#
loop_
_entity_poly.entity_id
_entity_poly.type
_entity_poly.pdbx_seq_one_letter_code
_entity_poly.pdbx_strand_id
1 'polypeptide(L)'
;LDNGEEIYGKKGYMEAETFYKILGLFKLGKTEAFNVAFNQGTDARYCKEYQIFKNTPDGVFTDKLSGVALFDTRDRFNSGTGWLSFTKPVNGTVTEHLDTSFGMVRTEIRSKSSGIHLGHVFPDGPNGKPRYCINATVLDFQTREAYLTASSR
;
A
#
# COMPACT_ATOMS: atom_id res chain seq x y z
N LEU A 1 -25.91 6.04 23.02
CA LEU A 1 -25.42 6.40 23.02
C LEU A 1 -25.07 6.74 23.57
N ASP A 2 -24.87 6.52 24.11
CA ASP A 2 -24.39 6.89 24.51
C ASP A 2 -24.28 7.60 24.52
N ASN A 3 -24.42 7.80 24.90
CA ASN A 3 -24.37 8.90 24.63
C ASN A 3 -24.08 9.27 23.51
N GLY A 4 -24.58 9.74 23.17
CA GLY A 4 -24.46 10.04 21.84
C GLY A 4 -23.12 10.25 21.45
N GLU A 5 -22.50 11.23 22.00
CA GLU A 5 -21.22 11.49 21.59
C GLU A 5 -20.29 10.47 22.01
N GLU A 6 -20.57 9.87 23.08
CA GLU A 6 -19.84 8.76 23.47
C GLU A 6 -19.91 7.67 22.46
N ILE A 7 -21.05 7.44 21.90
CA ILE A 7 -21.19 6.48 20.85
C ILE A 7 -20.42 6.89 19.65
N TYR A 8 -20.55 8.12 19.23
CA TYR A 8 -19.86 8.56 18.05
C TYR A 8 -18.40 8.75 18.29
N GLY A 9 -18.00 9.10 19.47
CA GLY A 9 -16.61 9.26 19.73
C GLY A 9 -15.89 7.95 19.78
N LYS A 10 -16.54 6.91 20.24
CA LYS A 10 -15.91 5.65 20.35
C LYS A 10 -16.74 4.53 19.90
N LYS A 11 -18.01 4.61 20.12
CA LYS A 11 -18.88 3.50 19.85
C LYS A 11 -19.71 3.70 18.64
N GLY A 12 -20.11 4.92 18.37
CA GLY A 12 -20.88 5.24 17.20
C GLY A 12 -20.05 5.31 15.96
N TYR A 13 -18.75 5.55 16.13
CA TYR A 13 -17.84 5.51 15.02
C TYR A 13 -17.23 4.15 14.93
N MET A 14 -17.06 3.72 13.73
CA MET A 14 -16.16 2.64 13.41
C MET A 14 -14.75 3.16 13.57
N GLU A 15 -13.87 2.40 14.19
CA GLU A 15 -12.47 2.71 14.16
C GLU A 15 -12.01 2.74 12.71
N ALA A 16 -11.05 3.57 12.38
CA ALA A 16 -10.56 3.66 11.02
C ALA A 16 -10.12 2.30 10.49
N GLU A 17 -9.44 1.53 11.32
CA GLU A 17 -9.00 0.20 10.94
C GLU A 17 -10.17 -0.70 10.57
N THR A 18 -11.24 -0.69 11.37
CA THR A 18 -12.43 -1.49 11.10
C THR A 18 -13.13 -1.04 9.84
N PHE A 19 -13.23 0.29 9.65
CA PHE A 19 -13.84 0.83 8.45
C PHE A 19 -13.13 0.36 7.20
N TYR A 20 -11.79 0.45 7.18
CA TYR A 20 -11.05 0.05 6.00
C TYR A 20 -11.09 -1.47 5.79
N LYS A 21 -11.19 -2.25 6.84
CA LYS A 21 -11.33 -3.69 6.68
C LYS A 21 -12.67 -4.05 6.04
N ILE A 22 -13.75 -3.38 6.46
CA ILE A 22 -15.05 -3.58 5.85
C ILE A 22 -15.05 -3.11 4.41
N LEU A 23 -14.48 -1.94 4.14
CA LEU A 23 -14.35 -1.43 2.79
C LEU A 23 -13.55 -2.41 1.94
N GLY A 24 -12.53 -3.02 2.51
CA GLY A 24 -11.71 -4.03 1.83
C GLY A 24 -12.52 -5.25 1.41
N LEU A 25 -13.46 -5.68 2.24
CA LEU A 25 -14.32 -6.80 1.85
C LEU A 25 -15.15 -6.47 0.61
N PHE A 26 -15.57 -5.22 0.45
CA PHE A 26 -16.30 -4.81 -0.74
C PHE A 26 -15.39 -4.61 -1.94
N LYS A 27 -14.24 -3.96 -1.76
CA LYS A 27 -13.35 -3.63 -2.89
C LYS A 27 -12.44 -4.76 -3.31
N LEU A 28 -11.98 -5.56 -2.35
CA LEU A 28 -11.00 -6.61 -2.61
C LEU A 28 -11.60 -8.01 -2.58
N GLY A 29 -12.76 -8.14 -1.92
CA GLY A 29 -13.39 -9.45 -1.76
C GLY A 29 -12.50 -10.37 -0.92
N LYS A 30 -12.74 -11.67 -1.04
CA LYS A 30 -11.92 -12.66 -0.36
C LYS A 30 -10.85 -13.16 -1.31
N THR A 31 -9.94 -12.28 -1.68
CA THR A 31 -8.91 -12.54 -2.66
C THR A 31 -7.55 -12.46 -2.03
N GLU A 32 -6.51 -12.73 -2.82
CA GLU A 32 -5.14 -12.56 -2.38
C GLU A 32 -4.89 -11.12 -1.94
N ALA A 33 -5.51 -10.15 -2.64
CA ALA A 33 -5.35 -8.75 -2.28
C ALA A 33 -5.83 -8.47 -0.86
N PHE A 34 -6.95 -9.08 -0.44
CA PHE A 34 -7.44 -8.91 0.92
C PHE A 34 -6.45 -9.51 1.94
N ASN A 35 -5.90 -10.69 1.62
CA ASN A 35 -4.92 -11.31 2.49
C ASN A 35 -3.64 -10.47 2.62
N VAL A 36 -3.18 -9.89 1.51
CA VAL A 36 -2.03 -8.98 1.55
C VAL A 36 -2.35 -7.77 2.42
N ALA A 37 -3.49 -7.13 2.20
CA ALA A 37 -3.85 -5.90 2.88
C ALA A 37 -4.03 -6.09 4.39
N PHE A 38 -4.71 -7.14 4.80
CA PHE A 38 -5.17 -7.28 6.18
C PHE A 38 -4.58 -8.45 6.95
N ASN A 39 -3.96 -9.40 6.28
CA ASN A 39 -3.36 -10.55 6.92
C ASN A 39 -1.85 -10.64 6.68
N GLN A 40 -1.25 -9.52 6.27
CA GLN A 40 0.20 -9.43 6.01
C GLN A 40 0.69 -10.47 5.02
N GLY A 41 -0.14 -10.78 4.02
CA GLY A 41 0.24 -11.69 2.97
C GLY A 41 1.24 -11.06 2.01
N THR A 42 1.74 -11.88 1.10
CA THR A 42 2.68 -11.44 0.07
C THR A 42 2.19 -11.95 -1.27
N ASP A 43 2.19 -11.07 -2.29
CA ASP A 43 1.87 -11.46 -3.65
C ASP A 43 2.83 -12.56 -4.11
N ALA A 44 2.37 -13.41 -5.01
CA ALA A 44 3.26 -14.33 -5.70
C ALA A 44 4.24 -13.52 -6.55
N ARG A 45 5.48 -13.96 -6.64
CA ARG A 45 6.46 -13.34 -7.52
C ARG A 45 5.92 -13.32 -8.95
N TYR A 46 6.14 -12.22 -9.63
CA TYR A 46 5.74 -12.07 -11.04
C TYR A 46 4.24 -12.27 -11.22
N CYS A 47 3.43 -11.91 -10.21
CA CYS A 47 1.99 -12.05 -10.31
C CYS A 47 1.44 -11.16 -11.44
N LYS A 48 0.18 -11.37 -11.79
CA LYS A 48 -0.45 -10.66 -12.91
C LYS A 48 -0.38 -9.14 -12.73
N GLU A 49 -0.71 -8.67 -11.53
CA GLU A 49 -0.67 -7.24 -11.24
C GLU A 49 0.72 -6.66 -11.37
N TYR A 50 1.74 -7.41 -10.91
CA TYR A 50 3.11 -6.97 -11.08
C TYR A 50 3.47 -6.83 -12.57
N GLN A 51 3.06 -7.81 -13.38
CA GLN A 51 3.36 -7.78 -14.81
C GLN A 51 2.75 -6.57 -15.49
N ILE A 52 1.56 -6.16 -15.04
CA ILE A 52 0.90 -4.98 -15.56
C ILE A 52 1.60 -3.70 -15.07
N PHE A 53 1.89 -3.63 -13.78
CA PHE A 53 2.34 -2.39 -13.15
C PHE A 53 3.82 -2.08 -13.35
N LYS A 54 4.64 -3.07 -13.66
CA LYS A 54 6.07 -2.83 -13.81
C LYS A 54 6.41 -1.92 -14.98
N ASN A 55 5.55 -1.87 -15.99
CA ASN A 55 5.77 -1.13 -17.22
C ASN A 55 4.71 -0.10 -17.52
N THR A 56 4.02 0.42 -16.51
CA THR A 56 3.03 1.47 -16.73
C THR A 56 3.70 2.74 -17.26
N PRO A 57 2.94 3.60 -17.93
CA PRO A 57 3.45 4.94 -18.22
C PRO A 57 3.67 5.73 -16.95
N ASP A 58 4.13 6.97 -17.08
CA ASP A 58 4.38 7.84 -15.94
C ASP A 58 3.11 8.07 -15.11
N GLY A 59 3.23 7.95 -13.82
CA GLY A 59 2.10 8.15 -12.92
C GLY A 59 2.40 7.79 -11.49
N VAL A 60 1.34 7.49 -10.74
CA VAL A 60 1.44 7.15 -9.33
C VAL A 60 0.65 5.88 -9.03
N PHE A 61 1.10 5.17 -8.01
CA PHE A 61 0.40 4.01 -7.48
C PHE A 61 -0.32 4.44 -6.20
N THR A 62 -1.60 4.16 -6.13
CA THR A 62 -2.45 4.62 -5.03
C THR A 62 -2.90 3.45 -4.18
N ASP A 63 -3.22 3.76 -2.92
CA ASP A 63 -3.84 2.82 -2.01
C ASP A 63 -5.20 2.43 -2.58
N LYS A 64 -5.42 1.14 -2.76
CA LYS A 64 -6.64 0.66 -3.39
C LYS A 64 -7.90 0.98 -2.57
N LEU A 65 -7.75 1.23 -1.28
CA LEU A 65 -8.87 1.53 -0.40
C LEU A 65 -9.06 3.03 -0.20
N SER A 66 -8.01 3.76 0.07
CA SER A 66 -8.11 5.19 0.38
C SER A 66 -7.92 6.10 -0.82
N GLY A 67 -7.28 5.61 -1.87
CA GLY A 67 -6.97 6.42 -3.04
C GLY A 67 -5.76 7.33 -2.89
N VAL A 68 -5.09 7.30 -1.76
CA VAL A 68 -3.92 8.15 -1.51
C VAL A 68 -2.74 7.66 -2.35
N ALA A 69 -2.03 8.57 -3.01
CA ALA A 69 -0.85 8.23 -3.79
C ALA A 69 0.28 7.83 -2.85
N LEU A 70 0.81 6.63 -3.05
CA LEU A 70 1.81 6.05 -2.17
C LEU A 70 3.20 5.98 -2.79
N PHE A 71 3.27 5.67 -4.07
CA PHE A 71 4.54 5.51 -4.78
C PHE A 71 4.45 6.13 -6.17
N ASP A 72 5.56 6.66 -6.64
CA ASP A 72 5.65 7.38 -7.91
C ASP A 72 6.53 6.59 -8.87
N THR A 73 6.15 6.54 -10.14
CA THR A 73 6.95 5.84 -11.16
C THR A 73 8.35 6.43 -11.31
N ARG A 74 8.54 7.69 -10.90
CA ARG A 74 9.87 8.31 -10.93
C ARG A 74 10.85 7.65 -9.98
N ASP A 75 10.33 6.96 -8.97
CA ASP A 75 11.14 6.26 -7.98
C ASP A 75 11.12 4.75 -8.19
N ARG A 76 10.47 4.27 -9.25
CA ARG A 76 10.36 2.85 -9.55
C ARG A 76 11.64 2.35 -10.22
N PHE A 77 12.05 1.15 -9.87
CA PHE A 77 13.17 0.50 -10.55
C PHE A 77 12.93 -1.01 -10.63
N ASN A 78 13.66 -1.66 -11.54
CA ASN A 78 13.58 -3.11 -11.69
C ASN A 78 14.62 -3.75 -10.78
N SER A 79 14.17 -4.37 -9.71
CA SER A 79 15.07 -5.02 -8.76
C SER A 79 15.37 -6.47 -9.15
N GLY A 80 14.65 -7.02 -10.12
CA GLY A 80 14.80 -8.42 -10.50
C GLY A 80 14.15 -9.40 -9.53
N THR A 81 13.41 -8.91 -8.54
CA THR A 81 12.85 -9.77 -7.50
C THR A 81 11.48 -10.34 -7.85
N GLY A 82 10.77 -9.73 -8.80
CA GLY A 82 9.41 -10.15 -9.15
C GLY A 82 8.34 -9.42 -8.37
N TRP A 83 8.71 -8.39 -7.61
CA TRP A 83 7.80 -7.48 -6.94
C TRP A 83 8.12 -6.06 -7.34
N LEU A 84 7.11 -5.17 -7.27
CA LEU A 84 7.32 -3.74 -7.52
C LEU A 84 8.36 -3.20 -6.56
N SER A 85 9.26 -2.37 -7.07
CA SER A 85 10.36 -1.84 -6.28
C SER A 85 10.49 -0.34 -6.49
N PHE A 86 10.66 0.37 -5.38
CA PHE A 86 10.78 1.83 -5.38
C PHE A 86 11.90 2.25 -4.44
N THR A 87 12.52 3.37 -4.72
CA THR A 87 13.59 3.89 -3.86
C THR A 87 13.06 4.70 -2.68
N LYS A 88 11.82 5.17 -2.77
CA LYS A 88 11.15 5.90 -1.69
C LYS A 88 9.64 5.96 -1.94
N PRO A 89 8.84 6.18 -0.90
CA PRO A 89 7.41 6.45 -1.08
C PRO A 89 7.19 7.95 -1.31
N VAL A 90 5.95 8.31 -1.63
CA VAL A 90 5.52 9.71 -1.56
C VAL A 90 5.60 10.13 -0.09
N ASN A 91 6.16 11.30 0.18
CA ASN A 91 6.41 11.75 1.55
C ASN A 91 5.18 11.69 2.45
N GLY A 92 5.35 11.09 3.62
CA GLY A 92 4.32 11.09 4.67
C GLY A 92 3.15 10.16 4.43
N THR A 93 3.24 9.25 3.46
CA THR A 93 2.10 8.39 3.11
C THR A 93 2.18 6.97 3.65
N VAL A 94 3.34 6.58 4.19
CA VAL A 94 3.53 5.23 4.72
C VAL A 94 4.07 5.29 6.13
N THR A 95 3.91 4.18 6.87
CA THR A 95 4.47 4.01 8.21
C THR A 95 5.33 2.76 8.22
N GLU A 96 6.30 2.72 9.14
CA GLU A 96 7.23 1.60 9.28
C GLU A 96 6.93 0.84 10.56
N HIS A 97 6.99 -0.47 10.50
CA HIS A 97 6.70 -1.33 11.64
C HIS A 97 7.69 -2.48 11.68
N LEU A 98 8.09 -2.89 12.87
CA LEU A 98 8.95 -4.05 13.02
C LEU A 98 8.19 -5.32 12.72
N ASP A 99 8.75 -6.18 11.88
CA ASP A 99 8.16 -7.46 11.51
C ASP A 99 9.16 -8.56 11.82
N THR A 100 8.84 -9.39 12.81
CA THR A 100 9.70 -10.50 13.23
C THR A 100 9.16 -11.86 12.79
N SER A 101 8.19 -11.88 11.88
CA SER A 101 7.60 -13.14 11.43
C SER A 101 8.63 -14.00 10.68
N PHE A 102 8.40 -15.30 10.66
CA PHE A 102 9.23 -16.29 9.96
C PHE A 102 10.69 -16.28 10.44
N GLY A 103 10.93 -15.88 11.68
CA GLY A 103 12.29 -15.86 12.22
C GLY A 103 13.17 -14.79 11.62
N MET A 104 12.60 -13.85 10.86
CA MET A 104 13.36 -12.76 10.24
C MET A 104 13.07 -11.46 10.98
N VAL A 105 13.99 -10.50 10.83
CA VAL A 105 13.77 -9.15 11.36
C VAL A 105 13.75 -8.22 10.16
N ARG A 106 12.56 -7.68 9.84
CA ARG A 106 12.36 -6.84 8.68
C ARG A 106 11.58 -5.59 9.07
N THR A 107 11.60 -4.58 8.21
CA THR A 107 10.79 -3.38 8.39
C THR A 107 9.60 -3.46 7.46
N GLU A 108 8.42 -3.59 8.03
CA GLU A 108 7.16 -3.65 7.29
C GLU A 108 6.71 -2.24 6.93
N ILE A 109 6.14 -2.08 5.74
CA ILE A 109 5.59 -0.81 5.26
C ILE A 109 4.08 -0.94 5.19
N ARG A 110 3.38 0.00 5.79
CA ARG A 110 1.92 0.10 5.74
C ARG A 110 1.50 1.45 5.21
N SER A 111 0.32 1.49 4.59
CA SER A 111 -0.28 2.75 4.19
C SER A 111 -0.69 3.52 5.44
N LYS A 112 -0.30 4.79 5.52
CA LYS A 112 -0.67 5.62 6.67
C LYS A 112 -2.17 5.88 6.70
N SER A 113 -2.79 6.07 5.54
CA SER A 113 -4.21 6.45 5.45
C SER A 113 -5.14 5.30 5.80
N SER A 114 -4.87 4.08 5.35
CA SER A 114 -5.76 2.95 5.53
C SER A 114 -5.23 1.90 6.51
N GLY A 115 -3.93 1.94 6.80
CA GLY A 115 -3.29 0.95 7.67
C GLY A 115 -2.99 -0.38 6.99
N ILE A 116 -3.28 -0.54 5.70
CA ILE A 116 -3.07 -1.83 5.05
C ILE A 116 -1.59 -2.13 4.87
N HIS A 117 -1.27 -3.41 4.88
CA HIS A 117 0.08 -3.89 4.63
C HIS A 117 0.43 -3.69 3.15
N LEU A 118 1.58 -3.10 2.88
CA LEU A 118 2.04 -2.86 1.52
C LEU A 118 3.22 -3.76 1.16
N GLY A 119 4.13 -3.96 2.06
CA GLY A 119 5.35 -4.72 1.82
C GLY A 119 6.40 -4.44 2.87
N HIS A 120 7.65 -4.40 2.43
CA HIS A 120 8.80 -4.21 3.32
C HIS A 120 9.83 -3.30 2.66
N VAL A 121 10.71 -2.71 3.49
CA VAL A 121 11.81 -1.92 2.98
C VAL A 121 13.13 -2.57 3.41
N PHE A 122 14.09 -2.58 2.48
CA PHE A 122 15.42 -3.18 2.68
C PHE A 122 16.49 -2.12 2.36
N PRO A 123 17.69 -2.25 2.90
CA PRO A 123 18.75 -1.24 2.70
C PRO A 123 19.52 -1.43 1.40
N ASP A 124 19.13 -2.38 0.56
CA ASP A 124 19.92 -2.82 -0.59
C ASP A 124 19.38 -2.32 -1.94
N GLY A 125 18.95 -1.08 -2.00
CA GLY A 125 18.50 -0.48 -3.24
C GLY A 125 19.65 0.10 -4.05
N PRO A 126 19.34 0.67 -5.24
CA PRO A 126 20.37 1.22 -6.12
C PRO A 126 20.99 2.47 -5.53
N ASN A 127 22.29 2.66 -5.80
CA ASN A 127 23.03 3.86 -5.43
C ASN A 127 22.95 4.22 -3.95
N GLY A 128 22.93 3.18 -3.08
CA GLY A 128 22.87 3.41 -1.64
C GLY A 128 21.50 3.77 -1.11
N LYS A 129 20.49 3.72 -1.95
CA LYS A 129 19.12 4.04 -1.54
C LYS A 129 18.42 2.79 -1.01
N PRO A 130 17.32 2.95 -0.28
CA PRO A 130 16.53 1.80 0.16
C PRO A 130 15.83 1.13 -1.01
N ARG A 131 15.39 -0.09 -0.81
CA ARG A 131 14.54 -0.83 -1.75
C ARG A 131 13.21 -1.10 -1.05
N TYR A 132 12.16 -0.41 -1.47
CA TYR A 132 10.79 -0.65 -1.02
C TYR A 132 10.21 -1.72 -1.92
N CYS A 133 9.97 -2.90 -1.37
CA CYS A 133 9.45 -4.06 -2.09
C CYS A 133 7.95 -4.14 -1.79
N ILE A 134 7.11 -3.84 -2.78
CA ILE A 134 5.70 -3.53 -2.54
C ILE A 134 4.81 -4.48 -3.34
N ASN A 135 3.74 -4.94 -2.70
CA ASN A 135 2.77 -5.83 -3.31
C ASN A 135 1.84 -5.05 -4.25
N ALA A 136 1.68 -5.54 -5.46
CA ALA A 136 0.90 -4.84 -6.49
C ALA A 136 -0.61 -4.98 -6.31
N THR A 137 -1.07 -6.08 -5.69
CA THR A 137 -2.51 -6.37 -5.62
C THR A 137 -3.29 -5.39 -4.74
N VAL A 138 -2.61 -4.64 -3.89
CA VAL A 138 -3.25 -3.65 -3.00
C VAL A 138 -3.17 -2.23 -3.55
N LEU A 139 -2.66 -2.07 -4.76
CA LEU A 139 -2.48 -0.76 -5.40
C LEU A 139 -3.36 -0.62 -6.63
N ASP A 140 -3.71 0.62 -6.94
CA ASP A 140 -4.22 1.02 -8.24
C ASP A 140 -3.18 1.92 -8.89
N PHE A 141 -3.27 2.08 -10.20
CA PHE A 141 -2.38 2.97 -10.94
C PHE A 141 -3.18 4.12 -11.54
N GLN A 142 -2.59 5.31 -11.50
CA GLN A 142 -3.19 6.50 -12.08
C GLN A 142 -2.12 7.22 -12.89
N THR A 143 -2.43 7.58 -14.14
CA THR A 143 -1.47 8.33 -14.96
C THR A 143 -1.19 9.68 -14.31
N ARG A 144 -0.03 10.25 -14.60
CA ARG A 144 0.35 11.56 -14.05
C ARG A 144 -0.70 12.61 -14.40
N GLU A 145 -1.19 12.58 -15.62
CA GLU A 145 -2.18 13.52 -16.07
C GLU A 145 -3.48 13.39 -15.29
N ALA A 146 -3.98 12.17 -15.13
CA ALA A 146 -5.20 11.93 -14.38
C ALA A 146 -5.04 12.33 -12.91
N TYR A 147 -3.89 12.02 -12.33
CA TYR A 147 -3.60 12.37 -10.95
C TYR A 147 -3.56 13.88 -10.73
N LEU A 148 -2.87 14.59 -11.61
CA LEU A 148 -2.78 16.05 -11.50
C LEU A 148 -4.13 16.70 -11.70
N THR A 149 -4.93 16.21 -12.64
CA THR A 149 -6.27 16.73 -12.88
C THR A 149 -7.16 16.55 -11.65
N ALA A 150 -7.12 15.36 -11.03
CA ALA A 150 -7.90 15.10 -9.83
C ALA A 150 -7.41 15.96 -8.66
N SER A 151 -6.10 16.18 -8.54
CA SER A 151 -5.54 16.94 -7.44
C SER A 151 -5.80 18.44 -7.55
N SER A 152 -6.11 18.93 -8.74
CA SER A 152 -6.34 20.37 -8.94
C SER A 152 -7.78 20.79 -8.68
N ARG A 153 -8.65 19.87 -8.27
CA ARG A 153 -10.06 20.20 -8.00
C ARG A 153 -10.33 20.69 -6.59
#